data_c70486a0ae84f3c74fd685e349f6ee01
#
_entry.id   c70486a0ae84f3c74fd685e349f6ee01
#
_cell.length_a   1.000
_cell.length_b   1.000
_cell.length_c   1.000
_cell.angle_alpha   90.00
_cell.angle_beta   90.00
_cell.angle_gamma   90.00
#
_symmetry.space_group_name_H-M   'P 1'
#
loop_
_entity.id
_entity.type
_entity.pdbx_description
1 polymer ?
#
loop_
_entity_poly.entity_id
_entity_poly.type
_entity_poly.pdbx_seq_one_letter_code
_entity_poly.pdbx_strand_id
1 'polypeptide(L)'
;VVPDTVIFSFYAGAAILILCVIYTTMKVKEYPPQLYAEYHGIKQEEKEEKTNVFKLLVKAPSAFWTVGLVQFFCWAAFMFMWTYTNGSVAFNAFDAPTVQSTVDGITRTVLDTTSEQYNAAGNWVGILFAVQAVGSVLWAIVIPMFKNKKFIYSLSLVLGGIGFISTKFLADPYLLFISFLLIGCAWAAMLALPFTILTNSLSGGHMGTYLGLFNGTICLPQIVAAVLGGLILKAFTPEGGLAPEINMLVLAGVLLIVGACCVFIIKEKKAEA
;
A
#
# COMPACT_ATOMS: atom_id res chain seq x y z
N VAL A 1 -12.03 -24.55 7.19
CA VAL A 1 -12.75 -24.56 5.89
C VAL A 1 -13.06 -23.11 5.56
N VAL A 2 -12.76 -22.67 4.33
CA VAL A 2 -13.08 -21.30 3.89
C VAL A 2 -14.59 -21.17 3.72
N PRO A 3 -15.25 -20.14 4.28
CA PRO A 3 -16.69 -19.94 4.13
C PRO A 3 -17.08 -19.75 2.66
N ASP A 4 -18.25 -20.32 2.28
CA ASP A 4 -18.75 -20.25 0.90
C ASP A 4 -18.92 -18.80 0.41
N THR A 5 -19.31 -17.88 1.30
CA THR A 5 -19.44 -16.45 1.00
C THR A 5 -18.13 -15.83 0.50
N VAL A 6 -16.98 -16.26 1.06
CA VAL A 6 -15.65 -15.81 0.64
C VAL A 6 -15.32 -16.38 -0.74
N ILE A 7 -15.62 -17.67 -0.97
CA ILE A 7 -15.41 -18.32 -2.26
C ILE A 7 -16.21 -17.63 -3.35
N PHE A 8 -17.50 -17.36 -3.12
CA PHE A 8 -18.35 -16.65 -4.08
C PHE A 8 -17.89 -15.22 -4.35
N SER A 9 -17.37 -14.53 -3.32
CA SER A 9 -16.81 -13.18 -3.49
C SER A 9 -15.59 -13.19 -4.42
N PHE A 10 -14.72 -14.19 -4.31
CA PHE A 10 -13.59 -14.35 -5.22
C PHE A 10 -14.03 -14.67 -6.64
N TYR A 11 -15.04 -15.54 -6.83
CA TYR A 11 -15.56 -15.84 -8.16
C TYR A 11 -16.22 -14.62 -8.81
N ALA A 12 -17.00 -13.84 -8.04
CA ALA A 12 -17.61 -12.61 -8.55
C ALA A 12 -16.54 -11.59 -8.96
N GLY A 13 -15.51 -11.37 -8.13
CA GLY A 13 -14.39 -10.49 -8.44
C GLY A 13 -13.62 -10.93 -9.68
N ALA A 14 -13.34 -12.24 -9.81
CA ALA A 14 -12.67 -12.80 -10.99
C ALA A 14 -13.50 -12.62 -12.26
N ALA A 15 -14.81 -12.88 -12.20
CA ALA A 15 -15.70 -12.68 -13.33
C ALA A 15 -15.74 -11.23 -13.79
N ILE A 16 -15.87 -10.28 -12.87
CA ILE A 16 -15.85 -8.83 -13.17
C ILE A 16 -14.52 -8.44 -13.82
N LEU A 17 -13.40 -8.89 -13.26
CA LEU A 17 -12.08 -8.60 -13.79
C LEU A 17 -11.94 -9.12 -15.25
N ILE A 18 -12.31 -10.37 -15.49
CA ILE A 18 -12.25 -10.98 -16.82
C ILE A 18 -13.12 -10.20 -17.82
N LEU A 19 -14.35 -9.86 -17.44
CA LEU A 19 -15.26 -9.09 -18.29
C LEU A 19 -14.69 -7.70 -18.62
N CYS A 20 -14.10 -7.00 -17.65
CA CYS A 20 -13.45 -5.72 -17.86
C CYS A 20 -12.26 -5.84 -18.82
N VAL A 21 -11.42 -6.88 -18.67
CA VAL A 21 -10.28 -7.12 -19.56
C VAL A 21 -10.78 -7.42 -20.99
N ILE A 22 -11.77 -8.30 -21.16
CA ILE A 22 -12.36 -8.60 -22.46
C ILE A 22 -12.91 -7.32 -23.10
N TYR A 23 -13.68 -6.53 -22.34
CA TYR A 23 -14.22 -5.27 -22.84
C TYR A 23 -13.12 -4.32 -23.30
N THR A 24 -12.06 -4.16 -22.51
CA THR A 24 -10.91 -3.29 -22.82
C THR A 24 -10.21 -3.77 -24.10
N THR A 25 -9.90 -5.06 -24.21
CA THR A 25 -9.23 -5.63 -25.39
C THR A 25 -10.05 -5.53 -26.68
N MET A 26 -11.39 -5.59 -26.56
CA MET A 26 -12.27 -5.41 -27.71
C MET A 26 -12.46 -3.96 -28.14
N LYS A 27 -12.38 -3.01 -27.21
CA LYS A 27 -12.65 -1.58 -27.48
C LYS A 27 -11.42 -0.75 -27.75
N VAL A 28 -10.29 -1.09 -27.12
CA VAL A 28 -9.04 -0.36 -27.30
C VAL A 28 -8.31 -0.88 -28.52
N LYS A 29 -8.04 0.00 -29.48
CA LYS A 29 -7.17 -0.31 -30.62
C LYS A 29 -5.72 0.00 -30.22
N GLU A 30 -4.89 -1.02 -30.21
CA GLU A 30 -3.44 -0.82 -30.12
C GLU A 30 -2.92 -0.43 -31.50
N TYR A 31 -2.23 0.68 -31.57
CA TYR A 31 -1.52 1.10 -32.78
C TYR A 31 -0.13 0.50 -32.80
N PRO A 32 0.33 -0.06 -33.94
CA PRO A 32 1.73 -0.45 -34.09
C PRO A 32 2.66 0.73 -33.73
N PRO A 33 3.82 0.47 -33.10
CA PRO A 33 4.71 1.56 -32.63
C PRO A 33 5.08 2.58 -33.69
N GLN A 34 5.18 2.16 -34.96
CA GLN A 34 5.47 3.02 -36.10
C GLN A 34 4.32 4.00 -36.37
N LEU A 35 3.09 3.52 -36.35
CA LEU A 35 1.89 4.33 -36.58
C LEU A 35 1.62 5.28 -35.40
N TYR A 36 1.87 4.81 -34.20
CA TYR A 36 1.79 5.61 -32.97
C TYR A 36 2.78 6.78 -33.00
N ALA A 37 4.03 6.53 -33.41
CA ALA A 37 5.07 7.54 -33.55
C ALA A 37 4.69 8.57 -34.62
N GLU A 38 4.12 8.14 -35.76
CA GLU A 38 3.64 9.04 -36.83
C GLU A 38 2.51 9.96 -36.34
N TYR A 39 1.50 9.43 -35.66
CA TYR A 39 0.36 10.21 -35.13
C TYR A 39 0.78 11.23 -34.04
N HIS A 40 1.81 10.91 -33.25
CA HIS A 40 2.28 11.77 -32.17
C HIS A 40 3.49 12.62 -32.52
N GLY A 41 3.94 12.58 -33.78
CA GLY A 41 5.12 13.33 -34.23
C GLY A 41 6.42 12.93 -33.52
N ILE A 42 6.46 11.72 -32.98
CA ILE A 42 7.63 11.20 -32.28
C ILE A 42 8.62 10.72 -33.35
N LYS A 43 9.80 11.35 -33.44
CA LYS A 43 10.87 10.83 -34.28
C LYS A 43 11.21 9.42 -33.79
N GLN A 44 11.16 8.42 -34.68
CA GLN A 44 11.63 7.08 -34.37
C GLN A 44 13.07 7.19 -33.88
N GLU A 45 13.28 7.00 -32.59
CA GLU A 45 14.63 6.78 -32.08
C GLU A 45 15.12 5.44 -32.67
N GLU A 46 16.35 5.47 -33.19
CA GLU A 46 17.03 4.31 -33.73
C GLU A 46 16.87 3.11 -32.80
N LYS A 47 16.71 1.90 -33.41
CA LYS A 47 16.52 0.61 -32.73
C LYS A 47 17.07 0.61 -31.31
N GLU A 48 16.18 0.44 -30.32
CA GLU A 48 16.59 0.30 -28.93
C GLU A 48 17.69 -0.76 -28.85
N GLU A 49 18.93 -0.33 -28.65
CA GLU A 49 19.98 -1.22 -28.21
C GLU A 49 19.48 -1.96 -26.99
N LYS A 50 19.70 -3.28 -26.91
CA LYS A 50 19.36 -4.09 -25.73
C LYS A 50 19.95 -3.43 -24.49
N THR A 51 19.17 -2.55 -23.86
CA THR A 51 19.66 -1.72 -22.78
C THR A 51 19.76 -2.58 -21.53
N ASN A 52 20.96 -2.67 -20.98
CA ASN A 52 21.19 -3.42 -19.75
C ASN A 52 20.43 -2.73 -18.61
N VAL A 53 19.46 -3.43 -18.02
CA VAL A 53 18.61 -2.98 -16.91
C VAL A 53 19.44 -2.40 -15.75
N PHE A 54 20.58 -3.04 -15.45
CA PHE A 54 21.50 -2.56 -14.41
C PHE A 54 22.08 -1.17 -14.73
N LYS A 55 22.41 -0.93 -15.99
CA LYS A 55 22.94 0.36 -16.46
C LYS A 55 21.87 1.45 -16.40
N LEU A 56 20.61 1.09 -16.65
CA LEU A 56 19.47 2.01 -16.49
C LEU A 56 19.24 2.37 -15.03
N LEU A 57 19.28 1.41 -14.10
CA LEU A 57 19.14 1.67 -12.67
C LEU A 57 20.23 2.63 -12.15
N VAL A 58 21.48 2.39 -12.52
CA VAL A 58 22.60 3.27 -12.10
C VAL A 58 22.44 4.69 -12.65
N LYS A 59 21.86 4.82 -13.87
CA LYS A 59 21.61 6.12 -14.52
C LYS A 59 20.24 6.73 -14.16
N ALA A 60 19.44 6.05 -13.32
CA ALA A 60 18.12 6.52 -12.96
C ALA A 60 18.17 7.91 -12.31
N PRO A 61 17.23 8.79 -12.64
CA PRO A 61 17.18 10.13 -12.07
C PRO A 61 17.02 10.08 -10.55
N SER A 62 17.51 11.10 -9.84
CA SER A 62 17.43 11.15 -8.37
C SER A 62 15.99 11.04 -7.86
N ALA A 63 15.01 11.49 -8.64
CA ALA A 63 13.59 11.34 -8.33
C ALA A 63 13.17 9.86 -8.21
N PHE A 64 13.71 8.97 -9.06
CA PHE A 64 13.43 7.53 -8.99
C PHE A 64 13.77 6.94 -7.61
N TRP A 65 14.95 7.27 -7.09
CA TRP A 65 15.43 6.75 -5.81
C TRP A 65 14.76 7.41 -4.61
N THR A 66 14.53 8.72 -4.67
CA THR A 66 13.93 9.46 -3.55
C THR A 66 12.43 9.18 -3.42
N VAL A 67 11.71 9.04 -4.54
CA VAL A 67 10.31 8.58 -4.52
C VAL A 67 10.24 7.12 -4.12
N GLY A 68 11.16 6.27 -4.60
CA GLY A 68 11.28 4.88 -4.19
C GLY A 68 11.49 4.71 -2.68
N LEU A 69 12.28 5.59 -2.05
CA LEU A 69 12.47 5.58 -0.61
C LEU A 69 11.16 5.88 0.15
N VAL A 70 10.38 6.85 -0.30
CA VAL A 70 9.05 7.14 0.29
C VAL A 70 8.14 5.93 0.13
N GLN A 71 8.10 5.34 -1.07
CA GLN A 71 7.31 4.16 -1.37
C GLN A 71 7.71 2.96 -0.50
N PHE A 72 9.00 2.82 -0.17
CA PHE A 72 9.47 1.77 0.73
C PHE A 72 8.74 1.83 2.09
N PHE A 73 8.68 2.99 2.71
CA PHE A 73 7.99 3.15 3.99
C PHE A 73 6.47 2.98 3.86
N CYS A 74 5.87 3.50 2.79
CA CYS A 74 4.45 3.38 2.55
C CYS A 74 4.02 1.91 2.39
N TRP A 75 4.66 1.17 1.50
CA TRP A 75 4.27 -0.22 1.22
C TRP A 75 4.58 -1.17 2.39
N ALA A 76 5.64 -0.92 3.16
CA ALA A 76 5.91 -1.66 4.39
C ALA A 76 4.81 -1.42 5.44
N ALA A 77 4.35 -0.17 5.59
CA ALA A 77 3.26 0.18 6.50
C ALA A 77 1.94 -0.52 6.13
N PHE A 78 1.57 -0.49 4.85
CA PHE A 78 0.34 -1.14 4.38
C PHE A 78 0.43 -2.67 4.42
N MET A 79 1.62 -3.25 4.25
CA MET A 79 1.82 -4.69 4.45
C MET A 79 1.52 -5.09 5.90
N PHE A 80 1.96 -4.29 6.88
CA PHE A 80 1.62 -4.51 8.28
C PHE A 80 0.11 -4.34 8.54
N MET A 81 -0.55 -3.38 7.91
CA MET A 81 -2.00 -3.24 7.99
C MET A 81 -2.71 -4.53 7.57
N TRP A 82 -2.43 -5.03 6.38
CA TRP A 82 -3.10 -6.24 5.88
C TRP A 82 -2.83 -7.47 6.73
N THR A 83 -1.64 -7.57 7.30
CA THR A 83 -1.24 -8.74 8.09
C THR A 83 -1.81 -8.72 9.50
N TYR A 84 -1.83 -7.55 10.17
CA TYR A 84 -2.05 -7.47 11.61
C TYR A 84 -3.37 -6.79 12.02
N THR A 85 -4.15 -6.24 11.09
CA THR A 85 -5.40 -5.56 11.44
C THR A 85 -6.41 -6.51 12.07
N ASN A 86 -6.55 -7.73 11.53
CA ASN A 86 -7.59 -8.65 12.00
C ASN A 86 -7.37 -9.06 13.46
N GLY A 87 -6.18 -9.55 13.81
CA GLY A 87 -5.88 -9.91 15.19
C GLY A 87 -5.89 -8.72 16.14
N SER A 88 -5.43 -7.55 15.66
CA SER A 88 -5.48 -6.32 16.42
C SER A 88 -6.92 -5.90 16.77
N VAL A 89 -7.83 -5.90 15.81
CA VAL A 89 -9.25 -5.56 16.01
C VAL A 89 -9.94 -6.62 16.85
N ALA A 90 -9.68 -7.90 16.58
CA ALA A 90 -10.27 -9.01 17.33
C ALA A 90 -9.97 -8.91 18.83
N PHE A 91 -8.71 -8.64 19.19
CA PHE A 91 -8.32 -8.55 20.59
C PHE A 91 -8.78 -7.25 21.26
N ASN A 92 -8.53 -6.10 20.60
CA ASN A 92 -8.69 -4.80 21.27
C ASN A 92 -10.11 -4.21 21.18
N ALA A 93 -10.93 -4.61 20.19
CA ALA A 93 -12.24 -4.03 19.95
C ALA A 93 -13.38 -5.05 20.08
N PHE A 94 -13.09 -6.35 20.00
CA PHE A 94 -14.09 -7.41 20.12
C PHE A 94 -13.82 -8.38 21.28
N ASP A 95 -12.78 -8.15 22.09
CA ASP A 95 -12.43 -8.96 23.25
C ASP A 95 -12.36 -10.47 22.92
N ALA A 96 -11.78 -10.82 21.77
CA ALA A 96 -11.67 -12.20 21.34
C ALA A 96 -10.85 -13.02 22.34
N PRO A 97 -11.34 -14.20 22.74
CA PRO A 97 -10.67 -15.05 23.72
C PRO A 97 -9.32 -15.56 23.21
N THR A 98 -8.46 -15.91 24.17
CA THR A 98 -7.15 -16.50 23.87
C THR A 98 -7.10 -17.97 24.30
N VAL A 99 -6.31 -18.75 23.57
CA VAL A 99 -6.06 -20.16 23.86
C VAL A 99 -4.56 -20.44 23.89
N GLN A 100 -4.17 -21.50 24.60
CA GLN A 100 -2.79 -21.99 24.59
C GLN A 100 -2.60 -22.92 23.38
N SER A 101 -1.66 -22.58 22.53
CA SER A 101 -1.28 -23.40 21.38
C SER A 101 0.14 -23.87 21.54
N THR A 102 0.37 -25.19 21.41
CA THR A 102 1.71 -25.78 21.46
C THR A 102 2.12 -26.21 20.06
N VAL A 103 3.14 -25.54 19.52
CA VAL A 103 3.74 -25.86 18.23
C VAL A 103 5.24 -26.10 18.46
N ASP A 104 5.75 -27.23 17.97
CA ASP A 104 7.16 -27.64 18.12
C ASP A 104 7.64 -27.64 19.58
N GLY A 105 6.76 -28.04 20.51
CA GLY A 105 7.08 -28.10 21.94
C GLY A 105 7.10 -26.73 22.65
N ILE A 106 6.81 -25.64 21.95
CA ILE A 106 6.71 -24.29 22.52
C ILE A 106 5.24 -23.95 22.70
N THR A 107 4.81 -23.71 23.93
CA THR A 107 3.46 -23.27 24.26
C THR A 107 3.41 -21.74 24.17
N ARG A 108 2.44 -21.22 23.42
CA ARG A 108 2.20 -19.77 23.23
C ARG A 108 0.72 -19.45 23.40
N THR A 109 0.46 -18.28 23.94
CA THR A 109 -0.89 -17.71 23.96
C THR A 109 -1.20 -17.13 22.59
N VAL A 110 -2.30 -17.57 21.97
CA VAL A 110 -2.77 -17.09 20.65
C VAL A 110 -4.25 -16.77 20.74
N LEU A 111 -4.76 -15.98 19.80
CA LEU A 111 -6.19 -15.73 19.69
C LEU A 111 -6.92 -17.02 19.27
N ASP A 112 -8.11 -17.25 19.85
CA ASP A 112 -9.00 -18.31 19.40
C ASP A 112 -9.68 -17.90 18.09
N THR A 113 -9.11 -18.36 16.99
CA THR A 113 -9.61 -18.06 15.63
C THR A 113 -10.96 -18.73 15.32
N THR A 114 -11.45 -19.62 16.21
CA THR A 114 -12.76 -20.28 16.06
C THR A 114 -13.87 -19.57 16.83
N SER A 115 -13.51 -18.60 17.68
CA SER A 115 -14.47 -17.85 18.50
C SER A 115 -15.39 -16.97 17.64
N GLU A 116 -16.59 -16.73 18.15
CA GLU A 116 -17.56 -15.83 17.52
C GLU A 116 -17.03 -14.39 17.43
N GLN A 117 -16.33 -13.93 18.47
CA GLN A 117 -15.72 -12.60 18.55
C GLN A 117 -14.65 -12.42 17.45
N TYR A 118 -13.80 -13.41 17.23
CA TYR A 118 -12.78 -13.36 16.18
C TYR A 118 -13.42 -13.27 14.78
N ASN A 119 -14.47 -14.06 14.54
CA ASN A 119 -15.20 -14.05 13.28
C ASN A 119 -15.95 -12.73 13.07
N ALA A 120 -16.57 -12.19 14.12
CA ALA A 120 -17.21 -10.88 14.07
C ALA A 120 -16.22 -9.75 13.74
N ALA A 121 -15.02 -9.79 14.37
CA ALA A 121 -13.93 -8.86 14.06
C ALA A 121 -13.49 -8.96 12.60
N GLY A 122 -13.36 -10.18 12.05
CA GLY A 122 -13.02 -10.39 10.65
C GLY A 122 -14.02 -9.73 9.69
N ASN A 123 -15.32 -9.87 9.96
CA ASN A 123 -16.37 -9.18 9.20
C ASN A 123 -16.26 -7.64 9.34
N TRP A 124 -15.96 -7.16 10.56
CA TRP A 124 -15.80 -5.73 10.81
C TRP A 124 -14.59 -5.13 10.11
N VAL A 125 -13.47 -5.86 10.02
CA VAL A 125 -12.29 -5.46 9.26
C VAL A 125 -12.62 -5.25 7.78
N GLY A 126 -13.48 -6.09 7.21
CA GLY A 126 -14.00 -5.86 5.85
C GLY A 126 -14.72 -4.51 5.72
N ILE A 127 -15.53 -4.13 6.71
CA ILE A 127 -16.22 -2.82 6.76
C ILE A 127 -15.20 -1.69 6.92
N LEU A 128 -14.19 -1.85 7.78
CA LEU A 128 -13.13 -0.86 7.98
C LEU A 128 -12.35 -0.61 6.68
N PHE A 129 -12.05 -1.63 5.91
CA PHE A 129 -11.41 -1.47 4.61
C PHE A 129 -12.32 -0.80 3.58
N ALA A 130 -13.63 -1.02 3.64
CA ALA A 130 -14.59 -0.27 2.82
C ALA A 130 -14.60 1.23 3.22
N VAL A 131 -14.58 1.54 4.51
CA VAL A 131 -14.47 2.92 5.02
C VAL A 131 -13.16 3.58 4.58
N GLN A 132 -12.04 2.85 4.62
CA GLN A 132 -10.75 3.30 4.08
C GLN A 132 -10.86 3.63 2.59
N ALA A 133 -11.53 2.78 1.80
CA ALA A 133 -11.73 3.02 0.37
C ALA A 133 -12.55 4.29 0.13
N VAL A 134 -13.62 4.51 0.90
CA VAL A 134 -14.40 5.77 0.86
C VAL A 134 -13.52 6.97 1.18
N GLY A 135 -12.74 6.91 2.26
CA GLY A 135 -11.77 7.94 2.61
C GLY A 135 -10.78 8.25 1.49
N SER A 136 -10.30 7.20 0.83
CA SER A 136 -9.40 7.30 -0.34
C SER A 136 -10.04 8.05 -1.50
N VAL A 137 -11.27 7.71 -1.86
CA VAL A 137 -12.01 8.36 -2.96
C VAL A 137 -12.24 9.84 -2.65
N LEU A 138 -12.71 10.16 -1.43
CA LEU A 138 -12.93 11.54 -1.02
C LEU A 138 -11.63 12.35 -1.04
N TRP A 139 -10.52 11.77 -0.56
CA TRP A 139 -9.22 12.44 -0.56
C TRP A 139 -8.63 12.60 -1.96
N ALA A 140 -8.89 11.65 -2.86
CA ALA A 140 -8.47 11.76 -4.26
C ALA A 140 -9.05 13.00 -4.96
N ILE A 141 -10.26 13.43 -4.55
CA ILE A 141 -10.89 14.68 -5.05
C ILE A 141 -10.15 15.91 -4.48
N VAL A 142 -9.65 15.81 -3.25
CA VAL A 142 -8.96 16.91 -2.56
C VAL A 142 -7.52 17.12 -3.07
N ILE A 143 -6.80 16.04 -3.37
CA ILE A 143 -5.39 16.10 -3.79
C ILE A 143 -5.13 17.09 -4.94
N PRO A 144 -5.90 17.13 -6.04
CA PRO A 144 -5.66 18.05 -7.16
C PRO A 144 -5.85 19.54 -6.81
N MET A 145 -6.56 19.85 -5.72
CA MET A 145 -6.81 21.25 -5.29
C MET A 145 -5.54 21.91 -4.76
N PHE A 146 -4.51 21.12 -4.41
CA PHE A 146 -3.25 21.63 -3.89
C PHE A 146 -2.20 21.78 -4.99
N LYS A 147 -1.66 22.99 -5.12
CA LYS A 147 -0.58 23.31 -6.08
C LYS A 147 0.74 22.62 -5.71
N ASN A 148 1.04 22.51 -4.42
CA ASN A 148 2.28 21.91 -3.93
C ASN A 148 2.09 20.40 -3.70
N LYS A 149 2.52 19.60 -4.68
CA LYS A 149 2.40 18.13 -4.65
C LYS A 149 3.15 17.49 -3.48
N LYS A 150 4.30 18.02 -3.11
CA LYS A 150 5.08 17.48 -1.97
C LYS A 150 4.36 17.74 -0.65
N PHE A 151 3.81 18.93 -0.48
CA PHE A 151 3.06 19.25 0.73
C PHE A 151 1.86 18.35 0.91
N ILE A 152 1.01 18.21 -0.13
CA ILE A 152 -0.17 17.35 -0.03
C ILE A 152 0.21 15.87 0.13
N TYR A 153 1.32 15.42 -0.47
CA TYR A 153 1.81 14.06 -0.30
C TYR A 153 2.24 13.82 1.16
N SER A 154 3.08 14.69 1.70
CA SER A 154 3.52 14.60 3.10
C SER A 154 2.34 14.68 4.07
N LEU A 155 1.42 15.65 3.87
CA LEU A 155 0.22 15.78 4.70
C LEU A 155 -0.62 14.51 4.69
N SER A 156 -0.84 13.92 3.51
CA SER A 156 -1.61 12.69 3.38
C SER A 156 -0.99 11.52 4.16
N LEU A 157 0.33 11.38 4.09
CA LEU A 157 1.05 10.33 4.83
C LEU A 157 1.00 10.57 6.33
N VAL A 158 1.08 11.83 6.78
CA VAL A 158 0.93 12.17 8.21
C VAL A 158 -0.48 11.84 8.70
N LEU A 159 -1.52 12.19 7.94
CA LEU A 159 -2.90 11.84 8.28
C LEU A 159 -3.08 10.33 8.41
N GLY A 160 -2.59 9.56 7.44
CA GLY A 160 -2.62 8.10 7.51
C GLY A 160 -1.81 7.53 8.67
N GLY A 161 -0.65 8.13 8.97
CA GLY A 161 0.16 7.77 10.13
C GLY A 161 -0.56 7.99 11.46
N ILE A 162 -1.23 9.13 11.60
CA ILE A 162 -2.11 9.42 12.75
C ILE A 162 -3.26 8.41 12.80
N GLY A 163 -3.86 8.09 11.64
CA GLY A 163 -4.91 7.07 11.53
C GLY A 163 -4.46 5.72 12.09
N PHE A 164 -3.29 5.24 11.70
CA PHE A 164 -2.73 3.98 12.22
C PHE A 164 -2.45 4.05 13.73
N ILE A 165 -1.81 5.11 14.21
CA ILE A 165 -1.48 5.26 15.62
C ILE A 165 -2.74 5.37 16.48
N SER A 166 -3.78 6.04 15.98
CA SER A 166 -5.05 6.21 16.71
C SER A 166 -5.78 4.90 16.97
N THR A 167 -5.58 3.85 16.15
CA THR A 167 -6.20 2.53 16.38
C THR A 167 -5.87 1.95 17.75
N LYS A 168 -4.71 2.30 18.32
CA LYS A 168 -4.30 1.84 19.65
C LYS A 168 -5.13 2.47 20.79
N PHE A 169 -5.65 3.67 20.56
CA PHE A 169 -6.36 4.45 21.56
C PHE A 169 -7.89 4.39 21.41
N LEU A 170 -8.35 3.93 20.26
CA LEU A 170 -9.76 3.81 19.91
C LEU A 170 -10.18 2.34 19.93
N ALA A 171 -10.56 1.85 21.11
CA ALA A 171 -11.00 0.46 21.28
C ALA A 171 -12.46 0.23 20.79
N ASP A 172 -13.27 1.28 20.67
CA ASP A 172 -14.63 1.18 20.15
C ASP A 172 -14.61 0.89 18.64
N PRO A 173 -15.30 -0.18 18.16
CA PRO A 173 -15.33 -0.55 16.75
C PRO A 173 -15.77 0.59 15.83
N TYR A 174 -16.73 1.43 16.21
CA TYR A 174 -17.24 2.54 15.39
C TYR A 174 -16.27 3.71 15.32
N LEU A 175 -15.51 3.97 16.39
CA LEU A 175 -14.48 5.01 16.39
C LEU A 175 -13.32 4.66 15.45
N LEU A 176 -13.08 3.38 15.18
CA LEU A 176 -12.10 2.95 14.20
C LEU A 176 -12.41 3.45 12.78
N PHE A 177 -13.64 3.84 12.46
CA PHE A 177 -13.97 4.47 11.18
C PHE A 177 -13.17 5.75 10.95
N ILE A 178 -12.94 6.56 12.00
CA ILE A 178 -12.14 7.77 11.91
C ILE A 178 -10.70 7.41 11.53
N SER A 179 -10.13 6.40 12.20
CA SER A 179 -8.78 5.91 11.91
C SER A 179 -8.64 5.46 10.45
N PHE A 180 -9.60 4.67 9.97
CA PHE A 180 -9.55 4.11 8.62
C PHE A 180 -9.86 5.14 7.52
N LEU A 181 -10.68 6.15 7.79
CA LEU A 181 -10.82 7.31 6.89
C LEU A 181 -9.49 8.05 6.71
N LEU A 182 -8.76 8.29 7.80
CA LEU A 182 -7.45 8.93 7.75
C LEU A 182 -6.41 8.06 7.02
N ILE A 183 -6.40 6.75 7.24
CA ILE A 183 -5.55 5.80 6.51
C ILE A 183 -5.85 5.85 5.00
N GLY A 184 -7.13 6.03 4.64
CA GLY A 184 -7.55 6.22 3.25
C GLY A 184 -6.90 7.42 2.57
N CYS A 185 -6.63 8.51 3.31
CA CYS A 185 -5.91 9.67 2.76
C CYS A 185 -4.49 9.30 2.29
N ALA A 186 -3.75 8.53 3.10
CA ALA A 186 -2.42 8.05 2.72
C ALA A 186 -2.48 7.10 1.52
N TRP A 187 -3.47 6.20 1.50
CA TRP A 187 -3.66 5.25 0.41
C TRP A 187 -3.86 5.95 -0.92
N ALA A 188 -4.75 6.96 -1.00
CA ALA A 188 -4.96 7.74 -2.22
C ALA A 188 -3.67 8.42 -2.71
N ALA A 189 -2.94 9.04 -1.80
CA ALA A 189 -1.74 9.79 -2.14
C ALA A 189 -0.59 8.89 -2.59
N MET A 190 -0.35 7.76 -1.91
CA MET A 190 0.74 6.85 -2.24
C MET A 190 0.54 6.11 -3.56
N LEU A 191 -0.70 5.99 -4.04
CA LEU A 191 -0.97 5.41 -5.36
C LEU A 191 -0.84 6.44 -6.49
N ALA A 192 -1.28 7.68 -6.28
CA ALA A 192 -1.34 8.68 -7.34
C ALA A 192 -0.06 9.51 -7.51
N LEU A 193 0.48 10.03 -6.41
CA LEU A 193 1.54 11.04 -6.45
C LEU A 193 2.92 10.50 -6.87
N PRO A 194 3.38 9.32 -6.44
CA PRO A 194 4.67 8.79 -6.84
C PRO A 194 4.82 8.63 -8.34
N PHE A 195 3.82 8.04 -8.99
CA PHE A 195 3.83 7.88 -10.45
C PHE A 195 3.80 9.23 -11.16
N THR A 196 3.01 10.19 -10.67
CA THR A 196 2.97 11.55 -11.23
C THR A 196 4.32 12.26 -11.12
N ILE A 197 4.98 12.18 -9.96
CA ILE A 197 6.30 12.79 -9.74
C ILE A 197 7.36 12.11 -10.60
N LEU A 198 7.33 10.78 -10.67
CA LEU A 198 8.29 9.99 -11.43
C LEU A 198 8.17 10.28 -12.93
N THR A 199 6.96 10.21 -13.50
CA THR A 199 6.74 10.44 -14.94
C THR A 199 7.14 11.83 -15.37
N ASN A 200 6.91 12.85 -14.53
CA ASN A 200 7.37 14.23 -14.80
C ASN A 200 8.91 14.37 -14.74
N SER A 201 9.59 13.43 -14.10
CA SER A 201 11.06 13.47 -13.94
C SER A 201 11.78 12.60 -14.98
N LEU A 202 11.06 11.72 -15.66
CA LEU A 202 11.59 10.87 -16.71
C LEU A 202 11.47 11.61 -18.07
N SER A 203 12.60 11.77 -18.75
CA SER A 203 12.66 12.27 -20.10
C SER A 203 13.36 11.23 -20.97
N GLY A 204 12.76 10.84 -22.11
CA GLY A 204 13.38 9.96 -23.09
C GLY A 204 12.73 8.59 -23.26
N GLY A 205 13.30 7.78 -24.16
CA GLY A 205 12.70 6.56 -24.75
C GLY A 205 12.53 5.35 -23.82
N HIS A 206 12.99 5.39 -22.55
CA HIS A 206 12.92 4.24 -21.63
C HIS A 206 11.87 4.37 -20.54
N MET A 207 10.85 5.21 -20.70
CA MET A 207 9.84 5.47 -19.67
C MET A 207 9.15 4.20 -19.19
N GLY A 208 8.73 3.31 -20.11
CA GLY A 208 8.10 2.04 -19.77
C GLY A 208 8.99 1.14 -18.92
N THR A 209 10.28 1.06 -19.25
CA THR A 209 11.25 0.28 -18.49
C THR A 209 11.46 0.84 -17.08
N TYR A 210 11.56 2.17 -16.93
CA TYR A 210 11.66 2.80 -15.62
C TYR A 210 10.40 2.59 -14.77
N LEU A 211 9.21 2.69 -15.35
CA LEU A 211 7.96 2.39 -14.64
C LEU A 211 7.87 0.92 -14.22
N GLY A 212 8.31 0.00 -15.08
CA GLY A 212 8.43 -1.42 -14.74
C GLY A 212 9.38 -1.66 -13.56
N LEU A 213 10.57 -1.05 -13.59
CA LEU A 213 11.54 -1.13 -12.49
C LEU A 213 11.04 -0.47 -11.21
N PHE A 214 10.25 0.58 -11.33
CA PHE A 214 9.65 1.27 -10.19
C PHE A 214 8.65 0.39 -9.43
N ASN A 215 8.02 -0.60 -10.08
CA ASN A 215 7.23 -1.60 -9.38
C ASN A 215 8.05 -2.42 -8.36
N GLY A 216 9.38 -2.50 -8.52
CA GLY A 216 10.27 -3.05 -7.50
C GLY A 216 10.19 -2.30 -6.16
N THR A 217 9.92 -0.98 -6.19
CA THR A 217 9.72 -0.18 -4.96
C THR A 217 8.39 -0.49 -4.26
N ILE A 218 7.50 -1.22 -4.90
CA ILE A 218 6.26 -1.75 -4.33
C ILE A 218 6.52 -3.13 -3.71
N CYS A 219 7.12 -4.04 -4.47
CA CYS A 219 7.30 -5.42 -4.06
C CYS A 219 8.37 -5.59 -2.97
N LEU A 220 9.51 -4.92 -3.11
CA LEU A 220 10.64 -5.06 -2.18
C LEU A 220 10.27 -4.73 -0.73
N PRO A 221 9.64 -3.59 -0.40
CA PRO A 221 9.25 -3.28 0.97
C PRO A 221 8.22 -4.26 1.55
N GLN A 222 7.33 -4.79 0.73
CA GLN A 222 6.37 -5.81 1.16
C GLN A 222 7.08 -7.12 1.54
N ILE A 223 8.06 -7.56 0.74
CA ILE A 223 8.88 -8.74 1.05
C ILE A 223 9.65 -8.50 2.36
N VAL A 224 10.30 -7.35 2.51
CA VAL A 224 11.04 -6.99 3.72
C VAL A 224 10.10 -6.96 4.94
N ALA A 225 8.93 -6.33 4.82
CA ALA A 225 7.95 -6.26 5.89
C ALA A 225 7.39 -7.65 6.25
N ALA A 226 7.14 -8.51 5.27
CA ALA A 226 6.68 -9.88 5.51
C ALA A 226 7.72 -10.71 6.27
N VAL A 227 9.00 -10.62 5.88
CA VAL A 227 10.10 -11.36 6.53
C VAL A 227 10.38 -10.82 7.92
N LEU A 228 10.47 -9.51 8.07
CA LEU A 228 10.82 -8.88 9.36
C LEU A 228 9.64 -8.74 10.31
N GLY A 229 8.40 -8.71 9.81
CA GLY A 229 7.22 -8.45 10.61
C GLY A 229 7.04 -9.44 11.75
N GLY A 230 7.22 -10.74 11.49
CA GLY A 230 7.16 -11.77 12.53
C GLY A 230 8.27 -11.62 13.58
N LEU A 231 9.48 -11.24 13.18
CA LEU A 231 10.60 -11.00 14.09
C LEU A 231 10.35 -9.77 14.98
N ILE A 232 9.84 -8.71 14.40
CA ILE A 232 9.50 -7.47 15.12
C ILE A 232 8.35 -7.74 16.09
N LEU A 233 7.30 -8.44 15.65
CA LEU A 233 6.18 -8.80 16.52
C LEU A 233 6.65 -9.66 17.70
N LYS A 234 7.54 -10.63 17.44
CA LYS A 234 8.14 -11.46 18.50
C LYS A 234 8.91 -10.61 19.51
N ALA A 235 9.62 -9.56 19.07
CA ALA A 235 10.34 -8.66 19.97
C ALA A 235 9.40 -7.82 20.86
N PHE A 236 8.16 -7.59 20.43
CA PHE A 236 7.12 -6.93 21.23
C PHE A 236 6.34 -7.91 22.13
N THR A 237 6.45 -9.22 21.90
CA THR A 237 5.67 -10.23 22.60
C THR A 237 6.30 -10.57 23.94
N PRO A 238 5.58 -10.44 25.07
CA PRO A 238 6.03 -10.90 26.36
C PRO A 238 6.23 -12.42 26.37
N GLU A 239 7.14 -12.94 27.19
CA GLU A 239 7.34 -14.37 27.34
C GLU A 239 6.03 -15.07 27.77
N GLY A 240 5.59 -16.05 26.98
CA GLY A 240 4.32 -16.77 27.19
C GLY A 240 3.05 -15.96 26.98
N GLY A 241 3.16 -14.66 26.65
CA GLY A 241 2.03 -13.77 26.44
C GLY A 241 1.49 -13.77 25.00
N LEU A 242 0.36 -13.06 24.82
CA LEU A 242 -0.20 -12.81 23.49
C LEU A 242 0.66 -11.79 22.73
N ALA A 243 0.87 -12.05 21.45
CA ALA A 243 1.54 -11.12 20.55
C ALA A 243 0.71 -9.82 20.34
N PRO A 244 1.26 -8.63 20.68
CA PRO A 244 0.50 -7.39 20.63
C PRO A 244 0.47 -6.82 19.20
N GLU A 245 -0.38 -7.38 18.33
CA GLU A 245 -0.49 -7.00 16.92
C GLU A 245 -0.82 -5.52 16.72
N ILE A 246 -1.49 -4.89 17.69
CA ILE A 246 -1.76 -3.45 17.67
C ILE A 246 -0.48 -2.61 17.59
N ASN A 247 0.64 -3.08 18.15
CA ASN A 247 1.91 -2.38 18.07
C ASN A 247 2.48 -2.38 16.64
N MET A 248 2.09 -3.37 15.82
CA MET A 248 2.48 -3.40 14.39
C MET A 248 1.71 -2.34 13.60
N LEU A 249 0.45 -2.03 13.97
CA LEU A 249 -0.29 -0.91 13.38
C LEU A 249 0.32 0.44 13.80
N VAL A 250 0.72 0.57 15.06
CA VAL A 250 1.46 1.78 15.51
C VAL A 250 2.76 1.94 14.73
N LEU A 251 3.51 0.86 14.54
CA LEU A 251 4.73 0.87 13.73
C LEU A 251 4.44 1.26 12.28
N ALA A 252 3.34 0.77 11.68
CA ALA A 252 2.90 1.20 10.35
C ALA A 252 2.67 2.71 10.30
N GLY A 253 2.04 3.28 11.33
CA GLY A 253 1.85 4.72 11.45
C GLY A 253 3.18 5.50 11.53
N VAL A 254 4.14 5.00 12.31
CA VAL A 254 5.48 5.60 12.39
C VAL A 254 6.18 5.55 11.04
N LEU A 255 6.10 4.43 10.32
CA LEU A 255 6.70 4.29 8.98
C LEU A 255 6.10 5.31 8.00
N LEU A 256 4.77 5.54 8.01
CA LEU A 256 4.16 6.57 7.17
C LEU A 256 4.65 7.98 7.52
N ILE A 257 4.82 8.30 8.80
CA ILE A 257 5.35 9.60 9.23
C ILE A 257 6.80 9.77 8.78
N VAL A 258 7.63 8.73 8.89
CA VAL A 258 9.00 8.74 8.36
C VAL A 258 8.97 8.93 6.83
N GLY A 259 8.09 8.23 6.13
CA GLY A 259 7.85 8.43 4.70
C GLY A 259 7.47 9.87 4.36
N ALA A 260 6.58 10.49 5.17
CA ALA A 260 6.19 11.89 5.02
C ALA A 260 7.37 12.86 5.13
N CYS A 261 8.30 12.61 6.06
CA CYS A 261 9.54 13.39 6.17
C CYS A 261 10.43 13.20 4.93
N CYS A 262 10.52 11.98 4.41
CA CYS A 262 11.30 11.67 3.21
C CYS A 262 10.75 12.33 1.94
N VAL A 263 9.47 12.71 1.89
CA VAL A 263 8.89 13.44 0.73
C VAL A 263 9.65 14.73 0.44
N PHE A 264 10.15 15.43 1.46
CA PHE A 264 10.88 16.69 1.27
C PHE A 264 12.26 16.52 0.63
N ILE A 265 12.82 15.30 0.65
CA ILE A 265 14.09 14.98 -0.02
C ILE A 265 13.90 14.84 -1.55
N ILE A 266 12.68 14.63 -2.04
CA ILE A 266 12.40 14.47 -3.47
C ILE A 266 12.84 15.73 -4.22
N LYS A 267 13.71 15.55 -5.21
CA LYS A 267 14.14 16.63 -6.12
C LYS A 267 13.29 16.58 -7.38
N GLU A 268 12.32 17.48 -7.50
CA GLU A 268 11.60 17.67 -8.76
C GLU A 268 12.47 18.48 -9.72
N LYS A 269 12.54 18.04 -10.99
CA LYS A 269 13.02 18.93 -12.06
C LYS A 269 12.01 20.07 -12.16
N LYS A 270 12.46 21.31 -12.03
CA LYS A 270 11.61 22.46 -12.39
C LYS A 270 11.19 22.28 -13.84
N ALA A 271 9.89 22.28 -14.12
CA ALA A 271 9.41 22.41 -15.47
C ALA A 271 10.03 23.72 -16.01
N GLU A 272 10.84 23.63 -17.04
CA GLU A 272 11.23 24.79 -17.83
C GLU A 272 9.92 25.36 -18.38
N ALA A 273 9.61 26.59 -17.97
CA ALA A 273 8.41 27.34 -18.35
C ALA A 273 8.50 27.79 -19.83
#